data_1a8ebc1ce9d0fcf30f3bb1a779467fe5
#
_entry.id   1a8ebc1ce9d0fcf30f3bb1a779467fe5
#
_cell.length_a   1.000
_cell.length_b   1.000
_cell.length_c   1.000
_cell.angle_alpha   90.00
_cell.angle_beta   90.00
_cell.angle_gamma   90.00
#
_symmetry.space_group_name_H-M   'P 1'
#
loop_
_entity.id
_entity.type
_entity.pdbx_description
1 polymer ?
#
loop_
_entity_poly.entity_id
_entity_poly.type
_entity_poly.pdbx_seq_one_letter_code
_entity_poly.pdbx_strand_id
1 'polypeptide(L)'
;MEAEIPPGSIGNLDTDFNSLARATSNAYDKGYDIGFLHVKGPYIAGHDKNYIGKLRIIEYIDAMMAEILNEINLEKTVVGLVSDHSTPCYVRDHSRDPYRLRFSP
;
A
#
# COMPACT_ATOMS: atom_id res chain seq x y z
N MET A 1 10.02 17.59 3.26
CA MET A 1 9.20 16.43 2.86
C MET A 1 8.47 16.72 1.57
N GLU A 2 8.53 15.81 0.62
CA GLU A 2 7.73 15.89 -0.61
C GLU A 2 6.59 14.89 -0.54
N ALA A 3 5.42 15.30 -1.04
CA ALA A 3 4.27 14.43 -1.22
C ALA A 3 3.87 14.43 -2.69
N GLU A 4 3.57 13.27 -3.23
CA GLU A 4 3.18 13.09 -4.62
C GLU A 4 1.91 12.26 -4.72
N ILE A 5 0.99 12.68 -5.58
CA ILE A 5 -0.21 11.91 -5.91
C ILE A 5 -0.09 11.54 -7.40
N PRO A 6 0.31 10.30 -7.71
CA PRO A 6 0.47 9.88 -9.11
C PRO A 6 -0.86 9.92 -9.88
N PRO A 7 -0.81 10.11 -11.21
CA PRO A 7 -2.02 10.03 -12.04
C PRO A 7 -2.75 8.71 -11.84
N GLY A 8 -4.08 8.75 -11.73
CA GLY A 8 -4.90 7.58 -11.49
C GLY A 8 -4.92 7.09 -10.04
N SER A 9 -4.18 7.72 -9.15
CA SER A 9 -4.17 7.39 -7.73
C SER A 9 -5.30 8.14 -7.03
N ILE A 10 -6.45 7.50 -6.89
CA ILE A 10 -7.66 8.16 -6.40
C ILE A 10 -8.05 7.73 -4.98
N GLY A 11 -7.24 6.91 -4.33
CA GLY A 11 -7.43 6.52 -2.94
C GLY A 11 -8.63 5.64 -2.67
N ASN A 12 -9.17 4.97 -3.70
CA ASN A 12 -10.29 4.03 -3.60
C ASN A 12 -10.00 2.73 -4.37
N LEU A 13 -11.05 1.95 -4.68
CA LEU A 13 -10.93 0.64 -5.33
C LEU A 13 -10.37 0.71 -6.75
N ASP A 14 -10.49 1.84 -7.42
CA ASP A 14 -10.06 2.04 -8.82
C ASP A 14 -8.66 2.65 -8.93
N THR A 15 -7.91 2.69 -7.86
CA THR A 15 -6.54 3.22 -7.84
C THR A 15 -5.66 2.51 -8.86
N ASP A 16 -4.86 3.29 -9.61
CA ASP A 16 -3.86 2.76 -10.53
C ASP A 16 -2.59 2.36 -9.76
N PHE A 17 -2.49 1.07 -9.44
CA PHE A 17 -1.35 0.52 -8.70
C PHE A 17 -0.03 0.59 -9.48
N ASN A 18 -0.08 0.53 -10.81
CA ASN A 18 1.12 0.67 -11.63
C ASN A 18 1.71 2.08 -11.51
N SER A 19 0.87 3.11 -11.47
CA SER A 19 1.31 4.49 -11.24
C SER A 19 1.94 4.64 -9.86
N LEU A 20 1.37 4.02 -8.83
CA LEU A 20 1.93 4.04 -7.48
C LEU A 20 3.30 3.36 -7.43
N ALA A 21 3.44 2.21 -8.07
CA ALA A 21 4.73 1.50 -8.13
C ALA A 21 5.80 2.34 -8.83
N ARG A 22 5.47 2.93 -9.97
CA ARG A 22 6.42 3.78 -10.71
C ARG A 22 6.83 5.02 -9.91
N ALA A 23 5.87 5.69 -9.28
CA ALA A 23 6.15 6.87 -8.47
C ALA A 23 7.05 6.52 -7.28
N THR A 24 6.81 5.38 -6.64
CA THR A 24 7.63 4.90 -5.53
C THR A 24 9.07 4.61 -5.97
N SER A 25 9.24 3.91 -7.09
CA SER A 25 10.57 3.61 -7.65
C SER A 25 11.30 4.88 -8.06
N ASN A 26 10.60 5.84 -8.68
CA ASN A 26 11.18 7.12 -9.07
C ASN A 26 11.61 7.93 -7.85
N ALA A 27 10.83 7.95 -6.79
CA ALA A 27 11.18 8.63 -5.55
C ALA A 27 12.40 7.98 -4.89
N TYR A 28 12.48 6.66 -4.89
CA TYR A 28 13.65 5.93 -4.41
C TYR A 28 14.92 6.35 -5.15
N ASP A 29 14.84 6.44 -6.47
CA ASP A 29 15.98 6.83 -7.32
C ASP A 29 16.44 8.28 -7.08
N LYS A 30 15.57 9.14 -6.54
CA LYS A 30 15.93 10.51 -6.17
C LYS A 30 16.78 10.59 -4.90
N GLY A 31 16.91 9.50 -4.16
CA GLY A 31 17.81 9.42 -3.00
C GLY A 31 17.23 9.90 -1.68
N TYR A 32 15.91 9.86 -1.51
CA TYR A 32 15.29 10.16 -0.21
C TYR A 32 15.69 9.14 0.84
N ASP A 33 15.85 9.58 2.08
CA ASP A 33 16.21 8.71 3.21
C ASP A 33 15.05 7.86 3.68
N ILE A 34 13.82 8.38 3.60
CA ILE A 34 12.59 7.70 4.03
C ILE A 34 11.52 7.90 2.97
N GLY A 35 10.86 6.81 2.56
CA GLY A 35 9.69 6.82 1.71
C GLY A 35 8.49 6.23 2.42
N PHE A 36 7.33 6.84 2.26
CA PHE A 36 6.07 6.36 2.80
C PHE A 36 5.04 6.24 1.68
N LEU A 37 4.60 5.02 1.41
CA LEU A 37 3.56 4.73 0.43
C LEU A 37 2.27 4.38 1.14
N HIS A 38 1.23 5.19 0.94
CA HIS A 38 -0.07 4.98 1.55
C HIS A 38 -1.07 4.43 0.54
N VAL A 39 -1.66 3.29 0.83
CA VAL A 39 -2.69 2.65 0.00
C VAL A 39 -3.98 2.53 0.81
N LYS A 40 -5.03 3.20 0.37
CA LYS A 40 -6.29 3.32 1.11
C LYS A 40 -7.37 2.32 0.65
N GLY A 41 -7.20 1.68 -0.50
CA GLY A 41 -8.20 0.78 -1.08
C GLY A 41 -8.76 -0.29 -0.13
N PRO A 42 -7.93 -1.04 0.61
CA PRO A 42 -8.43 -2.06 1.54
C PRO A 42 -9.34 -1.51 2.64
N TYR A 43 -9.04 -0.32 3.14
CA TYR A 43 -9.89 0.38 4.12
C TYR A 43 -11.28 0.63 3.54
N ILE A 44 -11.35 1.19 2.33
CA ILE A 44 -12.62 1.50 1.68
C ILE A 44 -13.44 0.23 1.45
N ALA A 45 -12.82 -0.82 0.93
CA ALA A 45 -13.50 -2.09 0.68
C ALA A 45 -14.02 -2.72 1.99
N GLY A 46 -13.24 -2.68 3.06
CA GLY A 46 -13.65 -3.19 4.37
C GLY A 46 -14.82 -2.42 4.95
N HIS A 47 -14.77 -1.10 4.87
CA HIS A 47 -15.82 -0.21 5.37
C HIS A 47 -17.15 -0.44 4.64
N ASP A 48 -17.11 -0.74 3.33
CA ASP A 48 -18.28 -0.98 2.49
C ASP A 48 -18.73 -2.46 2.48
N LYS A 49 -18.13 -3.32 3.29
CA LYS A 49 -18.38 -4.78 3.28
C LYS A 49 -18.13 -5.44 1.94
N ASN A 50 -17.24 -4.89 1.14
CA ASN A 50 -16.91 -5.42 -0.18
C ASN A 50 -15.81 -6.48 -0.07
N TYR A 51 -16.17 -7.72 0.27
CA TYR A 51 -15.22 -8.81 0.49
C TYR A 51 -14.37 -9.12 -0.74
N ILE A 52 -15.02 -9.25 -1.91
CA ILE A 52 -14.32 -9.57 -3.16
C ILE A 52 -13.43 -8.42 -3.59
N GLY A 53 -13.92 -7.19 -3.49
CA GLY A 53 -13.13 -5.98 -3.80
C GLY A 53 -11.91 -5.86 -2.91
N LYS A 54 -12.06 -6.12 -1.61
CA LYS A 54 -10.94 -6.09 -0.66
C LYS A 54 -9.89 -7.15 -1.00
N LEU A 55 -10.32 -8.36 -1.32
CA LEU A 55 -9.42 -9.44 -1.70
C LEU A 55 -8.62 -9.10 -2.97
N ARG A 56 -9.30 -8.59 -4.00
CA ARG A 56 -8.64 -8.18 -5.24
C ARG A 56 -7.63 -7.06 -5.03
N ILE A 57 -7.95 -6.09 -4.19
CA ILE A 57 -7.02 -5.00 -3.88
C ILE A 57 -5.80 -5.52 -3.17
N ILE A 58 -5.94 -6.45 -2.25
CA ILE A 58 -4.81 -7.07 -1.57
C ILE A 58 -3.93 -7.81 -2.59
N GLU A 59 -4.52 -8.50 -3.56
CA GLU A 59 -3.77 -9.15 -4.64
C GLU A 59 -3.02 -8.14 -5.51
N TYR A 60 -3.64 -7.00 -5.84
CA TYR A 60 -2.99 -5.93 -6.59
C TYR A 60 -1.85 -5.28 -5.79
N ILE A 61 -2.02 -5.11 -4.49
CA ILE A 61 -0.96 -4.60 -3.61
C ILE A 61 0.22 -5.57 -3.59
N ASP A 62 -0.04 -6.87 -3.53
CA ASP A 62 1.01 -7.88 -3.57
C ASP A 62 1.82 -7.79 -4.87
N ALA A 63 1.15 -7.68 -6.01
CA ALA A 63 1.80 -7.51 -7.30
C ALA A 63 2.60 -6.18 -7.38
N MET A 64 2.03 -5.10 -6.87
CA MET A 64 2.69 -3.81 -6.78
C MET A 64 3.96 -3.88 -5.92
N MET A 65 3.89 -4.55 -4.79
CA MET A 65 5.04 -4.73 -3.90
C MET A 65 6.15 -5.54 -4.56
N ALA A 66 5.81 -6.59 -5.30
CA ALA A 66 6.80 -7.36 -6.06
C ALA A 66 7.53 -6.48 -7.07
N GLU A 67 6.81 -5.61 -7.77
CA GLU A 67 7.39 -4.66 -8.73
C GLU A 67 8.33 -3.66 -8.04
N ILE A 68 7.90 -3.08 -6.93
CA ILE A 68 8.71 -2.14 -6.14
C ILE A 68 9.98 -2.83 -5.61
N LEU A 69 9.85 -4.02 -5.05
CA LEU A 69 10.98 -4.75 -4.46
C LEU A 69 12.04 -5.13 -5.51
N ASN A 70 11.65 -5.29 -6.77
CA ASN A 70 12.61 -5.52 -7.86
C ASN A 70 13.43 -4.29 -8.23
N GLU A 71 12.93 -3.09 -7.92
CA GLU A 71 13.56 -1.82 -8.30
C GLU A 71 14.42 -1.21 -7.20
N ILE A 72 14.30 -1.67 -5.97
CA ILE A 72 15.05 -1.11 -4.84
C ILE A 72 16.17 -2.06 -4.40
N ASN A 73 17.19 -1.50 -3.76
CA ASN A 73 18.32 -2.27 -3.22
C ASN A 73 18.04 -2.68 -1.78
N LEU A 74 17.61 -3.92 -1.57
CA LEU A 74 17.28 -4.44 -0.24
C LEU A 74 18.50 -4.62 0.68
N GLU A 75 19.72 -4.60 0.14
CA GLU A 75 20.93 -4.61 0.97
C GLU A 75 21.14 -3.28 1.69
N LYS A 76 20.59 -2.19 1.16
CA LYS A 76 20.74 -0.83 1.69
C LYS A 76 19.43 -0.24 2.23
N THR A 77 18.31 -0.92 2.04
CA THR A 77 16.99 -0.38 2.33
C THR A 77 16.17 -1.40 3.11
N VAL A 78 15.58 -0.95 4.20
CA VAL A 78 14.60 -1.75 4.97
C VAL A 78 13.20 -1.37 4.47
N VAL A 79 12.41 -2.36 4.13
CA VAL A 79 11.00 -2.19 3.74
C VAL A 79 10.13 -2.67 4.89
N GLY A 80 9.26 -1.78 5.37
CA GLY A 80 8.25 -2.11 6.37
C GLY A 80 6.87 -2.14 5.74
N LEU A 81 6.11 -3.18 5.98
CA LEU A 81 4.70 -3.28 5.61
C LEU A 81 3.87 -3.20 6.87
N VAL A 82 3.02 -2.18 6.95
CA VAL A 82 2.25 -1.92 8.17
C VAL A 82 0.79 -1.65 7.82
N SER A 83 -0.09 -1.94 8.75
CA SER A 83 -1.47 -1.48 8.70
C SER A 83 -1.66 -0.33 9.67
N ASP A 84 -2.45 0.65 9.25
CA ASP A 84 -2.83 1.79 10.08
C ASP A 84 -3.78 1.33 11.21
N HIS A 85 -4.81 0.57 10.83
CA HIS A 85 -5.79 -0.01 11.75
C HIS A 85 -6.51 -1.16 11.05
N SER A 86 -7.26 -1.95 11.82
CA SER A 86 -8.15 -2.97 11.25
C SER A 86 -9.47 -2.33 10.82
N THR A 87 -9.99 -2.77 9.66
CA THR A 87 -11.33 -2.40 9.16
C THR A 87 -11.96 -3.64 8.54
N PRO A 88 -12.38 -4.60 9.39
CA PRO A 88 -12.98 -5.84 8.88
C PRO A 88 -14.32 -5.58 8.18
N CYS A 89 -14.58 -6.32 7.10
CA CYS A 89 -15.83 -6.18 6.35
C CYS A 89 -17.08 -6.41 7.21
N TYR A 90 -17.01 -7.31 8.20
CA TYR A 90 -18.15 -7.61 9.05
C TYR A 90 -18.51 -6.47 10.03
N VAL A 91 -17.58 -5.57 10.33
CA VAL A 91 -17.79 -4.42 11.23
C VAL A 91 -18.14 -3.15 10.47
N ARG A 92 -17.64 -2.98 9.24
CA ARG A 92 -17.78 -1.78 8.40
C ARG A 92 -17.15 -0.51 8.99
N ASP A 93 -16.23 -0.66 9.93
CA ASP A 93 -15.55 0.45 10.59
C ASP A 93 -14.24 -0.05 11.20
N HIS A 94 -13.50 0.87 11.82
CA HIS A 94 -12.29 0.52 12.53
C HIS A 94 -12.57 -0.44 13.68
N SER A 95 -11.69 -1.38 13.93
CA SER A 95 -11.81 -2.32 15.03
C SER A 95 -10.51 -2.42 15.80
N ARG A 96 -10.57 -3.11 16.95
CA ARG A 96 -9.39 -3.42 17.77
C ARG A 96 -8.76 -4.76 17.41
N ASP A 97 -9.20 -5.39 16.34
CA ASP A 97 -8.62 -6.64 15.89
C ASP A 97 -7.13 -6.44 15.57
N PRO A 98 -6.26 -7.40 15.92
CA PRO A 98 -4.85 -7.28 15.66
C PRO A 98 -4.54 -7.25 14.18
N TYR A 99 -3.50 -6.51 13.81
CA TYR A 99 -2.96 -6.46 12.45
C TYR A 99 -1.48 -6.81 12.45
N ARG A 100 -0.96 -7.13 11.30
CA ARG A 100 0.43 -7.57 11.15
C ARG A 100 1.35 -6.44 10.75
N LEU A 101 2.55 -6.46 11.34
CA LEU A 101 3.68 -5.64 10.91
C LEU A 101 4.73 -6.56 10.30
N ARG A 102 5.32 -6.15 9.19
CA ARG A 102 6.41 -6.87 8.56
C ARG A 102 7.49 -5.93 8.09
N PHE A 103 8.74 -6.33 8.35
CA PHE A 103 9.91 -5.62 7.88
C PHE A 103 10.80 -6.58 7.09
N SER A 104 11.47 -6.06 6.07
CA SER A 104 12.47 -6.83 5.33
C SER A 104 13.67 -7.16 6.23
N PRO A 105 14.31 -8.31 6.03
CA PRO A 105 15.48 -8.68 6.82
C PRO A 105 16.69 -7.76 6.58
#